data_62209f5315fc64cc3176eaf0a562957c
#
_entry.id   62209f5315fc64cc3176eaf0a562957c
#
_cell.length_a   1.000
_cell.length_b   1.000
_cell.length_c   1.000
_cell.angle_alpha   90.00
_cell.angle_beta   90.00
_cell.angle_gamma   90.00
#
_symmetry.space_group_name_H-M   'P 1'
#
loop_
_entity.id
_entity.type
_entity.pdbx_description
1 polymer ?
#
loop_
_entity_poly.entity_id
_entity_poly.type
_entity_poly.pdbx_seq_one_letter_code
_entity_poly.pdbx_strand_id
1 'polypeptide(L)'
;MKVVINISLKDGVLDPEGQAIETSLTNLGFNDFQNVRIGKQIILNIDKLDKADAIQTADQMCQKVLANTVIENYEIEILKDN
;
A
#
# COMPACT_ATOMS: atom_id res chain seq x y z
N MET A 1 16.93 -7.05 -6.91
CA MET A 1 16.66 -5.79 -6.18
C MET A 1 15.35 -5.94 -5.44
N LYS A 2 15.35 -5.64 -4.16
CA LYS A 2 14.15 -5.76 -3.33
C LYS A 2 13.24 -4.54 -3.50
N VAL A 3 11.99 -4.79 -3.80
CA VAL A 3 11.00 -3.75 -4.08
C VAL A 3 9.85 -3.89 -3.08
N VAL A 4 9.47 -2.77 -2.49
CA VAL A 4 8.32 -2.69 -1.58
C VAL A 4 7.28 -1.80 -2.22
N ILE A 5 6.06 -2.31 -2.32
CA ILE A 5 4.94 -1.57 -2.89
C ILE A 5 3.90 -1.38 -1.80
N ASN A 6 3.62 -0.13 -1.46
CA ASN A 6 2.62 0.23 -0.46
C ASN A 6 1.36 0.68 -1.18
N ILE A 7 0.25 0.02 -0.91
CA ILE A 7 -1.02 0.26 -1.59
C ILE A 7 -2.05 0.71 -0.57
N SER A 8 -2.74 1.79 -0.89
CA SER A 8 -3.77 2.36 -0.01
C SER A 8 -4.97 2.81 -0.82
N LEU A 9 -6.12 2.87 -0.19
CA LEU A 9 -7.33 3.39 -0.81
C LEU A 9 -7.19 4.89 -1.07
N LYS A 10 -7.73 5.34 -2.20
CA LYS A 10 -7.82 6.77 -2.50
C LYS A 10 -8.72 7.47 -1.49
N ASP A 11 -8.47 8.76 -1.29
CA ASP A 11 -9.33 9.59 -0.45
C ASP A 11 -10.78 9.52 -0.97
N GLY A 12 -11.73 9.46 -0.05
CA GLY A 12 -13.14 9.37 -0.39
C GLY A 12 -13.65 7.96 -0.67
N VAL A 13 -12.78 6.97 -0.80
CA VAL A 13 -13.20 5.58 -0.92
C VAL A 13 -13.48 5.02 0.46
N LEU A 14 -14.65 4.39 0.62
CA LEU A 14 -15.06 3.79 1.88
C LEU A 14 -14.14 2.63 2.25
N ASP A 15 -13.74 2.59 3.52
CA ASP A 15 -12.91 1.52 4.07
C ASP A 15 -13.66 0.83 5.21
N PRO A 16 -14.48 -0.21 4.91
CA PRO A 16 -15.26 -0.88 5.95
C PRO A 16 -14.40 -1.54 7.02
N GLU A 17 -13.23 -2.06 6.66
CA GLU A 17 -12.31 -2.67 7.61
C GLU A 17 -11.69 -1.63 8.53
N GLY A 18 -11.29 -0.48 7.99
CA GLY A 18 -10.81 0.64 8.78
C GLY A 18 -11.87 1.15 9.74
N GLN A 19 -13.12 1.25 9.30
CA GLN A 19 -14.23 1.64 10.14
C GLN A 19 -14.48 0.65 11.28
N ALA A 20 -14.37 -0.65 11.01
CA ALA A 20 -14.53 -1.68 12.03
C ALA A 20 -13.44 -1.57 13.11
N ILE A 21 -12.20 -1.32 12.71
CA ILE A 21 -11.11 -1.10 13.66
C ILE A 21 -11.37 0.15 14.49
N GLU A 22 -11.81 1.23 13.88
CA GLU A 22 -12.12 2.48 14.55
C GLU A 22 -13.20 2.27 15.63
N THR A 23 -14.26 1.56 15.28
CA THR A 23 -15.33 1.22 16.22
C THR A 23 -14.79 0.37 17.38
N SER A 24 -13.96 -0.63 17.10
CA SER A 24 -13.39 -1.48 18.13
C SER A 24 -12.50 -0.69 19.10
N LEU A 25 -11.67 0.20 18.58
CA LEU A 25 -10.81 1.04 19.41
C LEU A 25 -11.63 1.97 20.31
N THR A 26 -12.66 2.58 19.75
CA THR A 26 -13.55 3.46 20.51
C THR A 26 -14.25 2.69 21.63
N ASN A 27 -14.71 1.47 21.36
CA ASN A 27 -15.35 0.63 22.37
C ASN A 27 -14.40 0.21 23.49
N LEU A 28 -13.10 0.18 23.22
CA LEU A 28 -12.08 -0.12 24.22
C LEU A 28 -11.64 1.12 25.03
N GLY A 29 -12.18 2.28 24.71
CA GLY A 29 -11.90 3.51 25.46
C GLY A 29 -10.87 4.43 24.82
N PHE A 30 -10.35 4.08 23.64
CA PHE A 30 -9.46 4.98 22.91
C PHE A 30 -10.30 6.04 22.19
N ASN A 31 -9.94 7.31 22.35
CA ASN A 31 -10.69 8.41 21.73
C ASN A 31 -9.82 9.55 21.23
N ASP A 32 -8.51 9.37 21.22
CA ASP A 32 -7.54 10.38 20.76
C ASP A 32 -6.95 10.04 19.39
N PHE A 33 -7.78 9.47 18.54
CA PHE A 33 -7.41 9.10 17.18
C PHE A 33 -8.58 9.37 16.22
N GLN A 34 -8.31 9.34 14.92
CA GLN A 34 -9.34 9.45 13.89
C GLN A 34 -8.82 8.92 12.56
N ASN A 35 -9.75 8.65 11.66
CA ASN A 35 -9.45 8.31 10.25
C ASN A 35 -8.59 7.06 10.10
N VAL A 36 -9.04 5.96 10.72
CA VAL A 36 -8.36 4.67 10.56
C VAL A 36 -8.53 4.18 9.14
N ARG A 37 -7.42 3.92 8.47
CA ARG A 37 -7.39 3.41 7.10
C ARG A 37 -6.47 2.20 7.05
N ILE A 38 -6.83 1.23 6.24
CA ILE A 38 -6.02 0.03 6.05
C ILE A 38 -5.37 0.09 4.68
N GLY A 39 -4.12 -0.29 4.63
CA GLY A 39 -3.40 -0.47 3.39
C GLY A 39 -2.77 -1.85 3.37
N LYS A 40 -2.16 -2.18 2.24
CA LYS A 40 -1.42 -3.44 2.11
C LYS A 40 -0.03 -3.16 1.57
N GLN A 41 0.87 -4.08 1.83
CA GLN A 41 2.25 -3.99 1.39
C GLN A 41 2.61 -5.25 0.64
N ILE A 42 3.17 -5.09 -0.54
CA ILE A 42 3.68 -6.18 -1.36
C ILE A 42 5.18 -6.05 -1.44
N ILE A 43 5.90 -7.13 -1.14
CA ILE A 43 7.36 -7.16 -1.18
C ILE A 43 7.77 -8.22 -2.19
N LEU A 44 8.63 -7.84 -3.13
CA LEU A 44 9.11 -8.78 -4.14
C LEU A 44 10.54 -8.43 -4.56
N ASN A 45 11.20 -9.37 -5.20
CA ASN A 45 12.51 -9.15 -5.80
C ASN A 45 12.35 -9.08 -7.30
N ILE A 46 12.96 -8.08 -7.91
CA ILE A 46 12.97 -7.90 -9.36
C ILE A 46 14.40 -8.11 -9.86
N ASP A 47 14.55 -8.95 -10.87
CA ASP A 47 15.87 -9.27 -11.47
C ASP A 47 16.30 -8.15 -12.42
N LYS A 48 16.60 -7.00 -11.84
CA LYS A 48 17.14 -5.83 -12.54
C LYS A 48 18.26 -5.25 -11.72
N LEU A 49 19.30 -4.78 -12.39
CA LEU A 49 20.44 -4.14 -11.73
C LEU A 49 20.26 -2.63 -11.63
N ASP A 50 19.48 -2.05 -12.52
CA ASP A 50 19.23 -0.62 -12.56
C ASP A 50 17.94 -0.30 -11.79
N LYS A 51 18.05 0.63 -10.85
CA LYS A 51 16.92 1.09 -10.02
C LYS A 51 15.78 1.65 -10.88
N ALA A 52 16.09 2.41 -11.94
CA ALA A 52 15.06 2.98 -12.80
C ALA A 52 14.27 1.88 -13.52
N ASP A 53 14.93 0.83 -14.00
CA ASP A 53 14.28 -0.30 -14.64
C ASP A 53 13.41 -1.08 -13.66
N ALA A 54 13.90 -1.26 -12.43
CA ALA A 54 13.12 -1.95 -11.39
C ALA A 54 11.85 -1.19 -11.04
N ILE A 55 11.93 0.14 -10.92
CA ILE A 55 10.77 0.99 -10.64
C ILE A 55 9.76 0.91 -11.79
N GLN A 56 10.22 1.00 -13.02
CA GLN A 56 9.35 0.93 -14.19
C GLN A 56 8.63 -0.42 -14.27
N THR A 57 9.35 -1.51 -14.02
CA THR A 57 8.77 -2.85 -14.00
C THR A 57 7.73 -2.98 -12.90
N ALA A 58 8.04 -2.51 -11.69
CA ALA A 58 7.11 -2.53 -10.56
C ALA A 58 5.86 -1.70 -10.85
N ASP A 59 6.01 -0.54 -11.48
CA ASP A 59 4.89 0.31 -11.86
C ASP A 59 3.95 -0.41 -12.82
N GLN A 60 4.48 -1.09 -13.82
CA GLN A 60 3.68 -1.87 -14.76
C GLN A 60 2.95 -3.01 -14.06
N MET A 61 3.60 -3.68 -13.11
CA MET A 61 2.95 -4.72 -12.31
C MET A 61 1.79 -4.17 -11.50
N CYS A 62 1.97 -3.00 -10.89
CA CYS A 62 0.91 -2.35 -10.12
C CYS A 62 -0.28 -2.02 -11.00
N GLN A 63 -0.05 -1.45 -12.17
CA GLN A 63 -1.13 -1.04 -13.07
C GLN A 63 -1.90 -2.22 -13.65
N LYS A 64 -1.22 -3.34 -13.86
CA LYS A 64 -1.84 -4.51 -14.49
C LYS A 64 -2.51 -5.45 -13.50
N VAL A 65 -1.93 -5.63 -12.30
CA VAL A 65 -2.34 -6.70 -11.38
C VAL A 65 -2.37 -6.29 -9.92
N LEU A 66 -1.33 -5.60 -9.43
CA LEU A 66 -1.11 -5.49 -7.99
C LEU A 66 -2.03 -4.48 -7.32
N ALA A 67 -2.42 -3.43 -8.02
CA ALA A 67 -3.29 -2.39 -7.48
C ALA A 67 -4.53 -2.23 -8.37
N ASN A 68 -5.65 -1.93 -7.73
CA ASN A 68 -6.84 -1.51 -8.45
C ASN A 68 -6.82 0.01 -8.58
N THR A 69 -6.31 0.51 -9.69
CA THR A 69 -6.04 1.94 -9.88
C THR A 69 -7.29 2.81 -9.92
N VAL A 70 -8.47 2.21 -9.99
CA VAL A 70 -9.73 2.95 -9.88
C VAL A 70 -9.95 3.46 -8.45
N ILE A 71 -9.60 2.63 -7.45
CA ILE A 71 -9.87 2.93 -6.04
C ILE A 71 -8.62 2.99 -5.17
N GLU A 72 -7.45 2.63 -5.69
CA GLU A 72 -6.21 2.55 -4.91
C GLU A 72 -5.12 3.43 -5.48
N ASN A 73 -4.31 3.97 -4.58
CA ASN A 73 -3.02 4.56 -4.88
C ASN A 73 -1.91 3.59 -4.49
N TYR A 74 -0.74 3.73 -5.08
CA TYR A 74 0.40 2.92 -4.69
C TYR A 74 1.69 3.74 -4.72
N GLU A 75 2.64 3.32 -3.89
CA GLU A 75 3.98 3.90 -3.85
C GLU A 75 5.00 2.78 -3.95
N ILE A 76 6.05 3.01 -4.72
CA ILE A 76 7.10 2.02 -4.95
C ILE A 76 8.37 2.49 -4.26
N GLU A 77 8.95 1.61 -3.45
CA GLU A 77 10.18 1.86 -2.73
C GLU A 77 11.20 0.78 -3.06
N ILE A 78 12.41 1.19 -3.40
CA ILE A 78 13.51 0.27 -3.68
C ILE A 78 14.38 0.18 -2.43
N LEU A 79 14.55 -1.02 -1.91
CA LEU A 79 15.45 -1.28 -0.79
C LEU A 79 16.75 -1.86 -1.32
N LYS A 80 17.85 -1.52 -0.64
CA LYS A 80 19.15 -2.08 -0.98
C LYS A 80 19.20 -3.55 -0.60
N ASP A 81 19.70 -4.35 -1.51
CA ASP A 81 20.04 -5.73 -1.20
C ASP A 81 21.31 -5.72 -0.30
N ASN A 82 21.25 -6.50 0.73
CA ASN A 82 22.42 -6.69 1.61
C ASN A 82 23.15 -7.98 1.27
#